data_6a57e0efdb59bbaed601f673ef978153
#
_entry.id   6a57e0efdb59bbaed601f673ef978153
#
_cell.length_a   1.000
_cell.length_b   1.000
_cell.length_c   1.000
_cell.angle_alpha   90.00
_cell.angle_beta   90.00
_cell.angle_gamma   90.00
#
_symmetry.space_group_name_H-M   'P 1'
#
loop_
_entity.id
_entity.type
_entity.pdbx_description
1 polymer ?
#
loop_
_entity_poly.entity_id
_entity_poly.type
_entity_poly.pdbx_seq_one_letter_code
_entity_poly.pdbx_strand_id
1 'polypeptide(L)'
;GFDFIKLNNQNWFNSGDLSTYQLGWKYFKEDSWRFPIGLNPNYGIYLNGSIIFSDSVPFFAIFFKIFKSILPTNFQYFSIWIFVCLYLQLFFSFKIIYNLTGNFLYSLIGSLFFIFAAAFIHRGAIHLSLFAHWIILSGFYIEIIESKFKNLFRTVNILLSLTIHFYFTIILFLFYVLSQTYRYLEKQIKFNKALIEIFKILFFAVL
;
A
#
# COMPACT_ATOMS: atom_id res chain seq x y z
N GLY A 1 19.80 3.59 -15.55
CA GLY A 1 20.72 4.02 -14.49
C GLY A 1 20.02 4.20 -13.17
N PHE A 2 20.79 4.52 -12.13
CA PHE A 2 20.26 4.71 -10.77
C PHE A 2 19.70 6.13 -10.52
N ASP A 3 19.24 6.79 -11.57
CA ASP A 3 18.73 8.17 -11.49
C ASP A 3 17.45 8.28 -10.65
N PHE A 4 16.70 7.19 -10.52
CA PHE A 4 15.53 7.14 -9.65
C PHE A 4 15.86 7.29 -8.16
N ILE A 5 17.11 7.07 -7.73
CA ILE A 5 17.53 7.23 -6.33
C ILE A 5 17.60 8.70 -5.90
N LYS A 6 17.81 9.61 -6.84
CA LYS A 6 17.95 11.03 -6.55
C LYS A 6 16.57 11.67 -6.32
N LEU A 7 16.29 12.11 -5.08
CA LEU A 7 15.01 12.69 -4.67
C LEU A 7 14.60 13.96 -5.44
N ASN A 8 15.54 14.63 -6.07
CA ASN A 8 15.31 15.84 -6.87
C ASN A 8 15.33 15.56 -8.39
N ASN A 9 15.55 14.31 -8.79
CA ASN A 9 15.56 13.93 -10.20
C ASN A 9 14.16 13.48 -10.63
N GLN A 10 13.62 14.18 -11.61
CA GLN A 10 12.31 13.91 -12.19
C GLN A 10 12.38 13.31 -13.59
N ASN A 11 13.59 13.17 -14.17
CA ASN A 11 13.76 12.75 -15.57
C ASN A 11 13.29 11.32 -15.88
N TRP A 12 13.21 10.45 -14.86
CA TRP A 12 12.74 9.08 -15.04
C TRP A 12 11.21 8.94 -15.08
N PHE A 13 10.46 10.05 -14.83
CA PHE A 13 9.01 10.10 -14.95
C PHE A 13 8.48 10.50 -16.33
N ASN A 14 9.34 10.63 -17.33
CA ASN A 14 9.02 11.33 -18.58
C ASN A 14 8.11 10.55 -19.54
N SER A 15 7.59 9.37 -19.18
CA SER A 15 6.74 8.58 -20.07
C SER A 15 5.67 7.76 -19.35
N GLY A 16 4.53 7.60 -20.02
CA GLY A 16 3.44 6.73 -19.59
C GLY A 16 2.84 7.12 -18.23
N ASP A 17 2.43 6.13 -17.49
CA ASP A 17 1.75 6.31 -16.19
C ASP A 17 2.62 6.98 -15.13
N LEU A 18 3.95 6.85 -15.22
CA LEU A 18 4.87 7.49 -14.29
C LEU A 18 4.72 9.03 -14.30
N SER A 19 4.43 9.63 -15.46
CA SER A 19 4.21 11.07 -15.57
C SER A 19 2.96 11.53 -14.83
N THR A 20 1.92 10.70 -14.77
CA THR A 20 0.68 11.03 -14.04
C THR A 20 0.93 11.08 -12.54
N TYR A 21 1.76 10.18 -12.00
CA TYR A 21 2.14 10.17 -10.58
C TYR A 21 2.87 11.45 -10.18
N GLN A 22 3.86 11.84 -11.00
CA GLN A 22 4.65 13.05 -10.76
C GLN A 22 3.78 14.30 -10.84
N LEU A 23 2.96 14.43 -11.88
CA LEU A 23 2.07 15.57 -12.06
C LEU A 23 1.04 15.65 -10.94
N GLY A 24 0.43 14.52 -10.57
CA GLY A 24 -0.49 14.44 -9.44
C GLY A 24 0.12 14.95 -8.15
N TRP A 25 1.33 14.49 -7.83
CA TRP A 25 2.08 14.96 -6.67
C TRP A 25 2.44 16.45 -6.76
N LYS A 26 2.94 16.91 -7.90
CA LYS A 26 3.36 18.31 -8.10
C LYS A 26 2.21 19.27 -7.83
N TYR A 27 1.07 19.06 -8.49
CA TYR A 27 -0.11 19.90 -8.28
C TYR A 27 -0.63 19.82 -6.85
N PHE A 28 -0.70 18.61 -6.27
CA PHE A 28 -1.16 18.42 -4.89
C PHE A 28 -0.24 19.11 -3.88
N LYS A 29 1.08 19.04 -4.05
CA LYS A 29 2.05 19.70 -3.17
C LYS A 29 1.90 21.23 -3.20
N GLU A 30 1.72 21.80 -4.38
CA GLU A 30 1.66 23.26 -4.58
C GLU A 30 0.33 23.85 -4.11
N ASP A 31 -0.77 23.13 -4.19
CA ASP A 31 -2.09 23.62 -3.79
C ASP A 31 -2.18 23.85 -2.27
N SER A 32 -3.19 24.63 -1.86
CA SER A 32 -3.59 24.78 -0.46
C SER A 32 -4.19 23.45 0.09
N TRP A 33 -4.27 23.34 1.42
CA TRP A 33 -5.03 22.27 2.03
C TRP A 33 -6.53 22.48 1.81
N ARG A 34 -7.21 21.42 1.39
CA ARG A 34 -8.66 21.41 1.14
C ARG A 34 -9.31 20.21 1.83
N PHE A 35 -10.61 20.29 2.01
CA PHE A 35 -11.40 19.17 2.49
C PHE A 35 -12.32 18.65 1.37
N PRO A 36 -12.40 17.35 1.14
CA PRO A 36 -11.61 16.25 1.75
C PRO A 36 -10.10 16.36 1.49
N ILE A 37 -9.27 15.83 2.42
CA ILE A 37 -7.80 16.05 2.47
C ILE A 37 -7.07 15.68 1.17
N GLY A 38 -7.62 14.79 0.38
CA GLY A 38 -7.05 14.33 -0.89
C GLY A 38 -7.39 15.18 -2.11
N LEU A 39 -8.19 16.26 -1.98
CA LEU A 39 -8.58 17.08 -3.13
C LEU A 39 -7.36 17.69 -3.83
N ASN A 40 -7.36 17.58 -5.16
CA ASN A 40 -6.33 18.08 -6.08
C ASN A 40 -6.98 18.74 -7.30
N PRO A 41 -7.69 19.86 -7.12
CA PRO A 41 -8.54 20.45 -8.16
C PRO A 41 -7.76 21.01 -9.35
N ASN A 42 -6.47 21.33 -9.16
CA ASN A 42 -5.60 21.82 -10.21
C ASN A 42 -5.04 20.68 -11.09
N TYR A 43 -5.26 19.42 -10.73
CA TYR A 43 -4.93 18.26 -11.52
C TYR A 43 -6.16 17.83 -12.35
N GLY A 44 -6.12 18.13 -13.66
CA GLY A 44 -7.25 17.90 -14.57
C GLY A 44 -8.06 19.18 -14.87
N ILE A 45 -8.38 19.38 -16.14
CA ILE A 45 -8.89 20.68 -16.64
C ILE A 45 -10.34 20.95 -16.24
N TYR A 46 -11.18 19.91 -16.13
CA TYR A 46 -12.65 20.08 -15.92
C TYR A 46 -13.21 19.32 -14.71
N LEU A 47 -12.42 18.50 -14.06
CA LEU A 47 -12.84 17.68 -12.94
C LEU A 47 -12.00 18.05 -11.72
N ASN A 48 -12.65 18.47 -10.66
CA ASN A 48 -12.00 18.61 -9.36
C ASN A 48 -11.45 17.25 -8.95
N GLY A 49 -10.20 16.98 -9.33
CA GLY A 49 -9.53 15.72 -9.11
C GLY A 49 -9.20 15.46 -7.64
N SER A 50 -8.82 14.25 -7.36
CA SER A 50 -8.22 13.85 -6.08
C SER A 50 -6.87 13.19 -6.34
N ILE A 51 -5.97 13.28 -5.37
CA ILE A 51 -4.66 12.61 -5.42
C ILE A 51 -4.78 11.10 -5.60
N ILE A 52 -5.92 10.52 -5.22
CA ILE A 52 -6.24 9.10 -5.42
C ILE A 52 -6.29 8.74 -6.91
N PHE A 53 -6.83 9.63 -7.75
CA PHE A 53 -7.00 9.37 -9.19
C PHE A 53 -5.71 9.53 -10.01
N SER A 54 -4.65 10.04 -9.40
CA SER A 54 -3.33 10.15 -10.05
C SER A 54 -2.36 9.02 -9.67
N ASP A 55 -2.81 8.03 -8.91
CA ASP A 55 -2.00 6.91 -8.39
C ASP A 55 -0.71 7.33 -7.66
N SER A 56 -0.69 8.58 -7.17
CA SER A 56 0.50 9.18 -6.55
C SER A 56 0.72 8.71 -5.10
N VAL A 57 0.27 7.50 -4.74
CA VAL A 57 0.37 6.93 -3.39
C VAL A 57 -0.13 7.94 -2.34
N PRO A 58 -1.45 8.14 -2.21
CA PRO A 58 -2.05 9.19 -1.38
C PRO A 58 -1.50 9.28 0.04
N PHE A 59 -1.18 8.14 0.66
CA PHE A 59 -0.58 8.10 1.99
C PHE A 59 0.73 8.91 2.06
N PHE A 60 1.64 8.69 1.09
CA PHE A 60 2.91 9.41 1.02
C PHE A 60 2.70 10.86 0.58
N ALA A 61 1.79 11.10 -0.36
CA ALA A 61 1.50 12.46 -0.84
C ALA A 61 1.01 13.35 0.31
N ILE A 62 0.06 12.88 1.12
CA ILE A 62 -0.47 13.62 2.27
C ILE A 62 0.64 13.83 3.32
N PHE A 63 1.40 12.78 3.63
CA PHE A 63 2.50 12.86 4.60
C PHE A 63 3.54 13.92 4.18
N PHE A 64 4.06 13.85 2.95
CA PHE A 64 5.08 14.79 2.50
C PHE A 64 4.55 16.21 2.26
N LYS A 65 3.25 16.38 1.96
CA LYS A 65 2.65 17.71 1.85
C LYS A 65 2.68 18.48 3.18
N ILE A 66 2.66 17.80 4.33
CA ILE A 66 2.82 18.44 5.64
C ILE A 66 4.14 19.22 5.71
N PHE A 67 5.17 18.69 5.08
CA PHE A 67 6.52 19.26 5.08
C PHE A 67 6.84 20.12 3.85
N LYS A 68 5.82 20.52 3.06
CA LYS A 68 6.03 21.19 1.78
C LYS A 68 6.91 22.45 1.86
N SER A 69 6.87 23.18 2.99
CA SER A 69 7.63 24.42 3.21
C SER A 69 9.14 24.23 3.32
N ILE A 70 9.60 23.01 3.67
CA ILE A 70 11.02 22.68 3.83
C ILE A 70 11.54 21.78 2.72
N LEU A 71 10.64 21.25 1.88
CA LEU A 71 11.02 20.37 0.77
C LEU A 71 11.49 21.18 -0.45
N PRO A 72 12.53 20.72 -1.17
CA PRO A 72 12.93 21.32 -2.44
C PRO A 72 11.78 21.36 -3.46
N THR A 73 11.81 22.32 -4.36
CA THR A 73 10.78 22.48 -5.40
C THR A 73 10.59 21.20 -6.22
N ASN A 74 11.70 20.55 -6.59
CA ASN A 74 11.70 19.34 -7.41
C ASN A 74 11.67 18.04 -6.58
N PHE A 75 11.33 18.12 -5.28
CA PHE A 75 11.28 16.94 -4.44
C PHE A 75 10.22 15.95 -4.93
N GLN A 76 10.60 14.66 -4.95
CA GLN A 76 9.74 13.52 -5.19
C GLN A 76 10.00 12.43 -4.15
N TYR A 77 8.96 11.80 -3.65
CA TYR A 77 9.06 10.71 -2.66
C TYR A 77 9.03 9.31 -3.27
N PHE A 78 8.85 9.18 -4.56
CA PHE A 78 8.66 7.88 -5.21
C PHE A 78 9.88 6.96 -5.08
N SER A 79 11.07 7.53 -5.02
CA SER A 79 12.29 6.77 -4.71
C SER A 79 12.23 6.15 -3.30
N ILE A 80 11.81 6.94 -2.31
CA ILE A 80 11.60 6.44 -0.95
C ILE A 80 10.54 5.34 -0.94
N TRP A 81 9.46 5.54 -1.67
CA TRP A 81 8.39 4.56 -1.81
C TRP A 81 8.88 3.22 -2.36
N ILE A 82 9.71 3.24 -3.41
CA ILE A 82 10.31 2.02 -3.98
C ILE A 82 11.10 1.27 -2.91
N PHE A 83 11.97 1.96 -2.16
CA PHE A 83 12.76 1.33 -1.08
C PHE A 83 11.87 0.77 0.03
N VAL A 84 10.83 1.50 0.43
CA VAL A 84 9.86 1.02 1.42
C VAL A 84 9.15 -0.24 0.92
N CYS A 85 8.71 -0.28 -0.34
CA CYS A 85 8.08 -1.46 -0.92
C CYS A 85 9.03 -2.66 -0.96
N LEU A 86 10.28 -2.49 -1.38
CA LEU A 86 11.29 -3.55 -1.39
C LEU A 86 11.55 -4.09 0.01
N TYR A 87 11.75 -3.19 0.98
CA TYR A 87 12.02 -3.57 2.37
C TYR A 87 10.82 -4.32 2.98
N LEU A 88 9.61 -3.78 2.85
CA LEU A 88 8.42 -4.41 3.43
C LEU A 88 8.05 -5.72 2.73
N GLN A 89 8.28 -5.82 1.42
CA GLN A 89 8.12 -7.07 0.67
C GLN A 89 9.05 -8.16 1.23
N LEU A 90 10.32 -7.84 1.42
CA LEU A 90 11.31 -8.74 2.03
C LEU A 90 10.92 -9.09 3.47
N PHE A 91 10.55 -8.08 4.27
CA PHE A 91 10.21 -8.26 5.68
C PHE A 91 9.01 -9.19 5.88
N PHE A 92 7.89 -8.93 5.21
CA PHE A 92 6.68 -9.75 5.40
C PHE A 92 6.83 -11.15 4.81
N SER A 93 7.46 -11.31 3.65
CA SER A 93 7.74 -12.64 3.09
C SER A 93 8.65 -13.46 4.01
N PHE A 94 9.72 -12.84 4.55
CA PHE A 94 10.57 -13.47 5.55
C PHE A 94 9.77 -13.89 6.78
N LYS A 95 8.97 -13.00 7.36
CA LYS A 95 8.17 -13.27 8.56
C LYS A 95 7.17 -14.41 8.36
N ILE A 96 6.52 -14.48 7.19
CA ILE A 96 5.60 -15.56 6.85
C ILE A 96 6.33 -16.89 6.82
N ILE A 97 7.44 -16.98 6.05
CA ILE A 97 8.19 -18.23 5.90
C ILE A 97 8.80 -18.64 7.23
N TYR A 98 9.33 -17.70 8.01
CA TYR A 98 9.90 -17.99 9.33
C TYR A 98 8.85 -18.52 10.33
N ASN A 99 7.65 -17.95 10.30
CA ASN A 99 6.53 -18.44 11.14
C ASN A 99 6.14 -19.88 10.79
N LEU A 100 6.21 -20.24 9.49
CA LEU A 100 5.84 -21.57 9.01
C LEU A 100 6.95 -22.62 9.18
N THR A 101 8.20 -22.22 9.07
CA THR A 101 9.34 -23.18 9.01
C THR A 101 10.24 -23.17 10.25
N GLY A 102 10.23 -22.08 11.03
CA GLY A 102 11.18 -21.85 12.12
C GLY A 102 12.64 -21.71 11.68
N ASN A 103 12.93 -21.72 10.37
CA ASN A 103 14.29 -21.76 9.85
C ASN A 103 14.69 -20.42 9.21
N PHE A 104 15.74 -19.80 9.74
CA PHE A 104 16.24 -18.51 9.27
C PHE A 104 16.71 -18.55 7.81
N LEU A 105 17.49 -19.58 7.43
CA LEU A 105 18.06 -19.66 6.09
C LEU A 105 16.98 -19.88 5.01
N TYR A 106 16.02 -20.76 5.28
CA TYR A 106 14.88 -20.96 4.38
C TYR A 106 14.06 -19.69 4.24
N SER A 107 13.89 -18.94 5.33
CA SER A 107 13.15 -17.67 5.31
C SER A 107 13.87 -16.60 4.50
N LEU A 108 15.20 -16.51 4.63
CA LEU A 108 16.00 -15.57 3.88
C LEU A 108 15.98 -15.89 2.37
N ILE A 109 16.29 -17.13 2.00
CA ILE A 109 16.29 -17.56 0.60
C ILE A 109 14.87 -17.43 0.01
N GLY A 110 13.85 -17.93 0.71
CA GLY A 110 12.47 -17.87 0.26
C GLY A 110 11.98 -16.42 0.05
N SER A 111 12.35 -15.50 0.94
CA SER A 111 11.96 -14.10 0.79
C SER A 111 12.57 -13.41 -0.44
N LEU A 112 13.74 -13.84 -0.88
CA LEU A 112 14.34 -13.34 -2.14
C LEU A 112 13.50 -13.70 -3.36
N PHE A 113 12.84 -14.87 -3.40
CA PHE A 113 11.93 -15.20 -4.49
C PHE A 113 10.76 -14.22 -4.61
N PHE A 114 10.27 -13.66 -3.49
CA PHE A 114 9.23 -12.64 -3.51
C PHE A 114 9.72 -11.30 -4.07
N ILE A 115 10.99 -10.94 -3.86
CA ILE A 115 11.60 -9.74 -4.44
C ILE A 115 11.85 -9.92 -5.93
N PHE A 116 12.32 -11.10 -6.35
CA PHE A 116 12.63 -11.39 -7.75
C PHE A 116 11.43 -11.91 -8.54
N ALA A 117 10.22 -11.94 -7.95
CA ALA A 117 9.02 -12.30 -8.67
C ALA A 117 8.79 -11.35 -9.85
N ALA A 118 8.63 -11.89 -11.06
CA ALA A 118 8.47 -11.10 -12.27
C ALA A 118 7.31 -10.10 -12.20
N ALA A 119 6.18 -10.49 -11.61
CA ALA A 119 5.04 -9.61 -11.41
C ALA A 119 5.36 -8.42 -10.50
N PHE A 120 6.15 -8.64 -9.44
CA PHE A 120 6.57 -7.58 -8.52
C PHE A 120 7.51 -6.59 -9.22
N ILE A 121 8.56 -7.07 -9.88
CA ILE A 121 9.53 -6.23 -10.59
C ILE A 121 8.85 -5.43 -11.70
N HIS A 122 7.96 -6.05 -12.48
CA HIS A 122 7.23 -5.39 -13.54
C HIS A 122 6.36 -4.23 -13.01
N ARG A 123 5.68 -4.41 -11.87
CA ARG A 123 4.89 -3.34 -11.25
C ARG A 123 5.76 -2.19 -10.76
N GLY A 124 6.91 -2.47 -10.17
CA GLY A 124 7.86 -1.44 -9.75
C GLY A 124 8.38 -0.56 -10.89
N ALA A 125 8.40 -1.09 -12.11
CA ALA A 125 8.84 -0.35 -13.28
C ALA A 125 7.76 0.54 -13.91
N ILE A 126 6.45 0.21 -13.73
CA ILE A 126 5.36 0.84 -14.49
C ILE A 126 4.30 1.46 -13.57
N HIS A 127 3.93 0.78 -12.48
CA HIS A 127 2.84 1.19 -11.60
C HIS A 127 3.28 1.25 -10.14
N LEU A 128 3.79 2.40 -9.71
CA LEU A 128 4.40 2.57 -8.39
C LEU A 128 3.43 2.32 -7.23
N SER A 129 2.16 2.70 -7.36
CA SER A 129 1.15 2.41 -6.32
C SER A 129 0.90 0.91 -6.20
N LEU A 130 0.85 0.18 -7.31
CA LEU A 130 0.68 -1.27 -7.35
C LEU A 130 1.95 -2.06 -6.98
N PHE A 131 3.09 -1.41 -6.80
CA PHE A 131 4.31 -2.05 -6.31
C PHE A 131 4.19 -2.49 -4.83
N ALA A 132 3.18 -2.03 -4.10
CA ALA A 132 2.96 -2.36 -2.70
C ALA A 132 2.38 -3.77 -2.44
N HIS A 133 2.88 -4.81 -3.11
CA HIS A 133 2.41 -6.19 -2.86
C HIS A 133 2.59 -6.63 -1.39
N TRP A 134 3.53 -6.01 -0.67
CA TRP A 134 3.73 -6.22 0.76
C TRP A 134 2.46 -6.03 1.59
N ILE A 135 1.49 -5.21 1.14
CA ILE A 135 0.23 -4.99 1.84
C ILE A 135 -0.62 -6.27 1.87
N ILE A 136 -0.56 -7.08 0.80
CA ILE A 136 -1.20 -8.40 0.74
C ILE A 136 -0.46 -9.37 1.67
N LEU A 137 0.89 -9.39 1.60
CA LEU A 137 1.69 -10.25 2.48
C LEU A 137 1.48 -9.91 3.95
N SER A 138 1.34 -8.62 4.29
CA SER A 138 1.01 -8.22 5.67
C SER A 138 -0.34 -8.76 6.11
N GLY A 139 -1.34 -8.79 5.22
CA GLY A 139 -2.63 -9.42 5.48
C GLY A 139 -2.50 -10.92 5.79
N PHE A 140 -1.73 -11.66 4.97
CA PHE A 140 -1.43 -13.08 5.26
C PHE A 140 -0.71 -13.25 6.59
N TYR A 141 0.30 -12.43 6.87
CA TYR A 141 1.02 -12.47 8.13
C TYR A 141 0.11 -12.24 9.34
N ILE A 142 -0.81 -11.27 9.27
CA ILE A 142 -1.80 -11.00 10.31
C ILE A 142 -2.68 -12.23 10.59
N GLU A 143 -3.03 -13.00 9.56
CA GLU A 143 -3.88 -14.19 9.74
C GLU A 143 -3.15 -15.36 10.38
N ILE A 144 -1.87 -15.54 10.12
CA ILE A 144 -1.10 -16.66 10.68
C ILE A 144 -0.57 -16.42 12.10
N ILE A 145 -0.39 -15.17 12.51
CA ILE A 145 0.07 -14.86 13.87
C ILE A 145 -1.06 -14.99 14.90
N GLU A 146 -0.71 -15.41 16.10
CA GLU A 146 -1.58 -15.32 17.27
C GLU A 146 -1.38 -13.98 17.97
N SER A 147 -2.38 -13.11 17.94
CA SER A 147 -2.32 -11.80 18.58
C SER A 147 -3.69 -11.36 19.08
N LYS A 148 -3.71 -10.80 20.29
CA LYS A 148 -4.91 -10.12 20.85
C LYS A 148 -5.29 -8.88 20.05
N PHE A 149 -4.36 -8.30 19.30
CA PHE A 149 -4.57 -7.12 18.47
C PHE A 149 -4.89 -7.45 17.00
N LYS A 150 -5.15 -8.71 16.66
CA LYS A 150 -5.37 -9.15 15.27
C LYS A 150 -6.41 -8.29 14.53
N ASN A 151 -7.53 -7.96 15.17
CA ASN A 151 -8.57 -7.13 14.55
C ASN A 151 -8.11 -5.69 14.31
N LEU A 152 -7.35 -5.10 15.23
CA LEU A 152 -6.73 -3.80 15.02
C LEU A 152 -5.76 -3.84 13.82
N PHE A 153 -4.94 -4.88 13.72
CA PHE A 153 -4.01 -5.04 12.60
C PHE A 153 -4.74 -5.19 11.26
N ARG A 154 -5.85 -5.94 11.20
CA ARG A 154 -6.71 -6.01 10.00
C ARG A 154 -7.25 -4.64 9.61
N THR A 155 -7.80 -3.91 10.57
CA THR A 155 -8.33 -2.56 10.34
C THR A 155 -7.25 -1.62 9.82
N VAL A 156 -6.09 -1.58 10.46
CA VAL A 156 -4.96 -0.74 10.01
C VAL A 156 -4.51 -1.13 8.59
N ASN A 157 -4.46 -2.43 8.30
CA ASN A 157 -4.06 -2.92 6.98
C ASN A 157 -5.06 -2.51 5.87
N ILE A 158 -6.36 -2.58 6.15
CA ILE A 158 -7.41 -2.08 5.23
C ILE A 158 -7.28 -0.56 5.03
N LEU A 159 -7.15 0.23 6.09
CA LEU A 159 -7.02 1.68 6.00
C LEU A 159 -5.75 2.09 5.23
N LEU A 160 -4.64 1.41 5.46
CA LEU A 160 -3.42 1.62 4.68
C LEU A 160 -3.63 1.28 3.20
N SER A 161 -4.28 0.17 2.89
CA SER A 161 -4.54 -0.23 1.50
C SER A 161 -5.40 0.79 0.76
N LEU A 162 -6.41 1.39 1.41
CA LEU A 162 -7.24 2.47 0.84
C LEU A 162 -6.41 3.69 0.44
N THR A 163 -5.39 4.02 1.24
CA THR A 163 -4.53 5.19 1.00
C THR A 163 -3.33 4.90 0.10
N ILE A 164 -3.15 3.65 -0.32
CA ILE A 164 -2.11 3.24 -1.28
C ILE A 164 -2.76 2.99 -2.64
N HIS A 165 -3.63 1.99 -2.74
CA HIS A 165 -4.36 1.67 -3.97
C HIS A 165 -5.59 0.80 -3.69
N PHE A 166 -6.73 1.18 -4.23
CA PHE A 166 -8.03 0.56 -3.96
C PHE A 166 -8.09 -0.96 -4.30
N TYR A 167 -7.34 -1.43 -5.30
CA TYR A 167 -7.29 -2.87 -5.62
C TYR A 167 -6.81 -3.72 -4.44
N PHE A 168 -5.85 -3.24 -3.68
CA PHE A 168 -5.41 -3.96 -2.48
C PHE A 168 -6.50 -4.04 -1.42
N THR A 169 -7.31 -3.01 -1.30
CA THR A 169 -8.45 -3.01 -0.37
C THR A 169 -9.46 -4.10 -0.71
N ILE A 170 -9.81 -4.23 -2.00
CA ILE A 170 -10.71 -5.30 -2.46
C ILE A 170 -10.11 -6.67 -2.17
N ILE A 171 -8.84 -6.88 -2.51
CA ILE A 171 -8.16 -8.17 -2.28
C ILE A 171 -8.15 -8.51 -0.78
N LEU A 172 -7.76 -7.57 0.07
CA LEU A 172 -7.71 -7.77 1.51
C LEU A 172 -9.09 -7.97 2.13
N PHE A 173 -10.10 -7.23 1.67
CA PHE A 173 -11.47 -7.41 2.10
C PHE A 173 -11.94 -8.84 1.83
N LEU A 174 -11.80 -9.33 0.60
CA LEU A 174 -12.18 -10.69 0.23
C LEU A 174 -11.37 -11.72 1.04
N PHE A 175 -10.09 -11.51 1.19
CA PHE A 175 -9.23 -12.39 1.97
C PHE A 175 -9.65 -12.49 3.44
N TYR A 176 -9.94 -11.36 4.08
CA TYR A 176 -10.39 -11.36 5.48
C TYR A 176 -11.80 -11.95 5.65
N VAL A 177 -12.71 -11.71 4.70
CA VAL A 177 -14.03 -12.35 4.70
C VAL A 177 -13.88 -13.86 4.61
N LEU A 178 -13.07 -14.36 3.68
CA LEU A 178 -12.79 -15.79 3.54
C LEU A 178 -12.14 -16.37 4.81
N SER A 179 -11.21 -15.64 5.44
CA SER A 179 -10.60 -16.05 6.70
C SER A 179 -11.64 -16.21 7.82
N GLN A 180 -12.58 -15.25 7.98
CA GLN A 180 -13.63 -15.35 9.00
C GLN A 180 -14.61 -16.49 8.68
N THR A 181 -14.96 -16.68 7.41
CA THR A 181 -15.82 -17.80 6.97
C THR A 181 -15.15 -19.14 7.26
N TYR A 182 -13.88 -19.29 6.92
CA TYR A 182 -13.11 -20.51 7.23
C TYR A 182 -13.11 -20.82 8.73
N ARG A 183 -12.82 -19.83 9.58
CA ARG A 183 -12.82 -19.98 11.04
C ARG A 183 -14.20 -20.36 11.60
N TYR A 184 -15.27 -19.89 10.98
CA TYR A 184 -16.63 -20.33 11.33
C TYR A 184 -16.88 -21.78 10.94
N LEU A 185 -16.51 -22.18 9.72
CA LEU A 185 -16.67 -23.57 9.24
C LEU A 185 -15.86 -24.57 10.09
N GLU A 186 -14.66 -24.20 10.50
CA GLU A 186 -13.80 -24.97 11.42
C GLU A 186 -14.28 -24.89 12.89
N LYS A 187 -15.45 -24.30 13.16
CA LYS A 187 -16.02 -24.13 14.50
C LYS A 187 -15.13 -23.39 15.51
N GLN A 188 -14.14 -22.65 15.04
CA GLN A 188 -13.26 -21.82 15.88
C GLN A 188 -13.96 -20.60 16.45
N ILE A 189 -14.99 -20.09 15.76
CA ILE A 189 -15.80 -18.94 16.17
C ILE A 189 -17.29 -19.20 15.91
N LYS A 190 -18.16 -18.54 16.68
CA LYS A 190 -19.61 -18.57 16.46
C LYS A 190 -19.99 -17.70 15.25
N PHE A 191 -21.09 -18.02 14.58
CA PHE A 191 -21.62 -17.31 13.42
C PHE A 191 -21.77 -15.80 13.66
N ASN A 192 -22.41 -15.41 14.77
CA ASN A 192 -22.57 -14.00 15.11
C ASN A 192 -21.24 -13.25 15.24
N LYS A 193 -20.21 -13.91 15.77
CA LYS A 193 -18.87 -13.31 15.86
C LYS A 193 -18.24 -13.14 14.49
N ALA A 194 -18.37 -14.13 13.60
CA ALA A 194 -17.91 -14.02 12.22
C ALA A 194 -18.56 -12.84 11.49
N LEU A 195 -19.90 -12.72 11.59
CA LEU A 195 -20.64 -11.60 11.00
C LEU A 195 -20.19 -10.24 11.52
N ILE A 196 -20.05 -10.08 12.84
CA ILE A 196 -19.59 -8.82 13.43
C ILE A 196 -18.22 -8.44 12.88
N GLU A 197 -17.28 -9.37 12.78
CA GLU A 197 -15.94 -9.08 12.26
C GLU A 197 -15.99 -8.72 10.75
N ILE A 198 -16.81 -9.40 9.96
CA ILE A 198 -17.03 -9.08 8.55
C ILE A 198 -17.62 -7.66 8.39
N PHE A 199 -18.64 -7.31 9.19
CA PHE A 199 -19.22 -5.96 9.16
C PHE A 199 -18.22 -4.87 9.56
N LYS A 200 -17.36 -5.11 10.54
CA LYS A 200 -16.29 -4.16 10.89
C LYS A 200 -15.33 -3.96 9.73
N ILE A 201 -14.89 -5.04 9.07
CA ILE A 201 -14.00 -4.98 7.91
C ILE A 201 -14.66 -4.20 6.77
N LEU A 202 -15.95 -4.48 6.48
CA LEU A 202 -16.72 -3.78 5.45
C LEU A 202 -16.84 -2.28 5.77
N PHE A 203 -17.15 -1.92 7.00
CA PHE A 203 -17.28 -0.54 7.43
C PHE A 203 -15.98 0.25 7.17
N PHE A 204 -14.82 -0.31 7.52
CA PHE A 204 -13.53 0.33 7.27
C PHE A 204 -13.07 0.25 5.80
N ALA A 205 -13.62 -0.63 4.98
CA ALA A 205 -13.31 -0.71 3.56
C ALA A 205 -14.12 0.29 2.71
N VAL A 206 -15.23 0.83 3.25
CA VAL A 206 -16.14 1.76 2.56
C VAL A 206 -15.92 3.22 3.00
N LEU A 207 -15.26 3.44 4.14
CA LEU A 207 -14.84 4.78 4.58
C LEU A 207 -13.73 5.35 3.70
#